data_f830368b75f80d27e7f329c866f46bac
#
_entry.id   f830368b75f80d27e7f329c866f46bac
#
_cell.length_a   1.000
_cell.length_b   1.000
_cell.length_c   1.000
_cell.angle_alpha   90.00
_cell.angle_beta   90.00
_cell.angle_gamma   90.00
#
_symmetry.space_group_name_H-M   'P 1'
#
loop_
_entity.id
_entity.type
_entity.pdbx_description
1 polymer ?
#
loop_
_entity_poly.entity_id
_entity_poly.type
_entity_poly.pdbx_seq_one_letter_code
_entity_poly.pdbx_strand_id
1 'polypeptide(L)'
;MQDRFDEVNGIKLHALHDGEGNREIIIFLHGFPEFSYAWHRQIPFFAARGFHALAPDQRGYNLSSKPRGISAYTIDKLVADMAAWIKQITTQKVILVGHDWGGGVAWMLATQHPELLKKLVILNMPHLAVIKKHLKSNFKQMLKSWYVAFFQLPFLPEIACRFQNYRFLSSSLVRTANKNTFTNAEIDIYKKAWRQPYALTAMINWYQAYLLDATKTYSDVTIPTLIIWGKKDATLSAAMAKDSLKHCTQGKLIYIDDATHWLHHEKPDMLNELILNFVTGKH
;
A
#
# COMPACT_ATOMS: atom_id res chain seq x y z
N MET A 1 -9.61 -0.81 -18.01
CA MET A 1 -9.13 0.19 -17.03
C MET A 1 -8.94 1.52 -17.73
N GLN A 2 -9.29 2.61 -17.05
CA GLN A 2 -9.22 3.99 -17.54
C GLN A 2 -8.39 4.84 -16.57
N ASP A 3 -7.83 5.94 -17.07
CA ASP A 3 -7.13 6.93 -16.25
C ASP A 3 -8.13 7.96 -15.73
N ARG A 4 -7.96 8.33 -14.46
CA ARG A 4 -8.72 9.38 -13.78
C ARG A 4 -7.75 10.36 -13.13
N PHE A 5 -8.10 11.64 -13.14
CA PHE A 5 -7.37 12.70 -12.45
C PHE A 5 -8.31 13.54 -11.62
N ASP A 6 -7.98 13.71 -10.34
CA ASP A 6 -8.73 14.53 -9.41
C ASP A 6 -7.79 15.53 -8.70
N GLU A 7 -8.30 16.71 -8.35
CA GLU A 7 -7.59 17.67 -7.50
C GLU A 7 -8.01 17.46 -6.04
N VAL A 8 -7.03 17.16 -5.18
CA VAL A 8 -7.26 16.82 -3.78
C VAL A 8 -6.21 17.49 -2.90
N ASN A 9 -6.61 18.28 -1.92
CA ASN A 9 -5.69 18.95 -0.99
C ASN A 9 -4.52 19.70 -1.67
N GLY A 10 -4.79 20.32 -2.82
CA GLY A 10 -3.79 21.05 -3.60
C GLY A 10 -2.78 20.17 -4.35
N ILE A 11 -3.08 18.88 -4.51
CA ILE A 11 -2.33 17.97 -5.38
C ILE A 11 -3.23 17.40 -6.47
N LYS A 12 -2.66 17.16 -7.65
CA LYS A 12 -3.27 16.35 -8.69
C LYS A 12 -3.04 14.89 -8.35
N LEU A 13 -4.11 14.12 -8.17
CA LEU A 13 -4.09 12.68 -7.92
C LEU A 13 -4.50 11.96 -9.20
N HIS A 14 -3.65 11.06 -9.68
CA HIS A 14 -3.97 10.13 -10.75
C HIS A 14 -4.48 8.82 -10.16
N ALA A 15 -5.41 8.15 -10.82
CA ALA A 15 -5.86 6.80 -10.46
C ALA A 15 -6.20 5.98 -11.70
N LEU A 16 -5.96 4.68 -11.63
CA LEU A 16 -6.56 3.71 -12.54
C LEU A 16 -7.91 3.27 -11.98
N HIS A 17 -8.93 3.15 -12.84
CA HIS A 17 -10.23 2.64 -12.41
C HIS A 17 -10.94 1.82 -13.49
N ASP A 18 -11.94 1.06 -13.05
CA ASP A 18 -12.85 0.32 -13.91
C ASP A 18 -14.18 0.07 -13.17
N GLY A 19 -15.26 -0.23 -13.93
CA GLY A 19 -16.58 -0.48 -13.34
C GLY A 19 -17.29 0.80 -12.88
N GLU A 20 -17.04 1.95 -13.54
CA GLU A 20 -17.75 3.19 -13.26
C GLU A 20 -19.28 2.99 -13.39
N GLY A 21 -20.04 3.57 -12.45
CA GLY A 21 -21.49 3.37 -12.35
C GLY A 21 -21.91 2.22 -11.42
N ASN A 22 -21.01 1.34 -11.03
CA ASN A 22 -21.27 0.36 -9.98
C ASN A 22 -21.40 1.05 -8.61
N ARG A 23 -22.33 0.52 -7.77
CA ARG A 23 -22.70 1.19 -6.51
C ARG A 23 -21.66 1.02 -5.40
N GLU A 24 -20.99 -0.14 -5.32
CA GLU A 24 -20.01 -0.43 -4.29
C GLU A 24 -18.60 -0.01 -4.75
N ILE A 25 -17.94 0.80 -3.97
CA ILE A 25 -16.58 1.27 -4.27
C ILE A 25 -15.55 0.47 -3.49
N ILE A 26 -14.53 -0.03 -4.21
CA ILE A 26 -13.35 -0.66 -3.64
C ILE A 26 -12.09 0.08 -4.09
N ILE A 27 -11.27 0.51 -3.12
CA ILE A 27 -10.06 1.29 -3.36
C ILE A 27 -8.84 0.47 -2.96
N PHE A 28 -7.82 0.45 -3.82
CA PHE A 28 -6.59 -0.29 -3.65
C PHE A 28 -5.39 0.65 -3.51
N LEU A 29 -4.74 0.66 -2.36
CA LEU A 29 -3.55 1.47 -2.07
C LEU A 29 -2.29 0.63 -2.21
N HIS A 30 -1.41 1.04 -3.12
CA HIS A 30 -0.14 0.38 -3.40
C HIS A 30 0.94 0.73 -2.36
N GLY A 31 2.01 -0.06 -2.33
CA GLY A 31 3.20 0.18 -1.53
C GLY A 31 4.40 0.69 -2.32
N PHE A 32 5.58 0.63 -1.70
CA PHE A 32 6.87 0.97 -2.30
C PHE A 32 7.52 -0.29 -2.92
N PRO A 33 8.10 -0.21 -4.10
CA PRO A 33 8.23 0.94 -4.99
C PRO A 33 7.20 0.93 -6.14
N GLU A 34 5.97 0.48 -5.86
CA GLU A 34 4.91 0.28 -6.82
C GLU A 34 4.08 1.57 -7.06
N PHE A 35 3.03 1.46 -7.84
CA PHE A 35 2.03 2.50 -8.14
C PHE A 35 0.72 1.82 -8.55
N SER A 36 -0.29 2.55 -8.99
CA SER A 36 -1.61 2.02 -9.33
C SER A 36 -1.61 0.75 -10.19
N TYR A 37 -0.61 0.57 -11.05
CA TYR A 37 -0.43 -0.62 -11.90
C TYR A 37 -0.28 -1.93 -11.07
N ALA A 38 0.15 -1.87 -9.84
CA ALA A 38 0.21 -3.03 -8.95
C ALA A 38 -1.11 -3.80 -8.88
N TRP A 39 -2.21 -3.10 -9.12
CA TRP A 39 -3.57 -3.62 -9.02
C TRP A 39 -4.21 -3.97 -10.37
N HIS A 40 -3.42 -4.08 -11.44
CA HIS A 40 -3.90 -4.33 -12.80
C HIS A 40 -4.68 -5.64 -12.96
N ARG A 41 -4.52 -6.60 -12.04
CA ARG A 41 -5.27 -7.87 -12.01
C ARG A 41 -6.50 -7.80 -11.10
N GLN A 42 -6.47 -6.95 -10.07
CA GLN A 42 -7.56 -6.77 -9.11
C GLN A 42 -8.65 -5.88 -9.68
N ILE A 43 -8.30 -4.75 -10.26
CA ILE A 43 -9.26 -3.76 -10.78
C ILE A 43 -10.28 -4.42 -11.73
N PRO A 44 -9.91 -5.10 -12.83
CA PRO A 44 -10.89 -5.70 -13.75
C PRO A 44 -11.68 -6.84 -13.10
N PHE A 45 -11.08 -7.59 -12.17
CA PHE A 45 -11.77 -8.66 -11.46
C PHE A 45 -12.95 -8.14 -10.63
N PHE A 46 -12.73 -7.06 -9.87
CA PHE A 46 -13.78 -6.47 -9.04
C PHE A 46 -14.78 -5.67 -9.87
N ALA A 47 -14.34 -4.99 -10.93
CA ALA A 47 -15.23 -4.30 -11.85
C ALA A 47 -16.27 -5.25 -12.49
N ALA A 48 -15.83 -6.41 -12.94
CA ALA A 48 -16.69 -7.44 -13.49
C ALA A 48 -17.68 -8.05 -12.47
N ARG A 49 -17.49 -7.78 -11.17
CA ARG A 49 -18.32 -8.27 -10.06
C ARG A 49 -19.17 -7.20 -9.38
N GLY A 50 -19.37 -6.07 -10.06
CA GLY A 50 -20.29 -5.00 -9.62
C GLY A 50 -19.66 -3.99 -8.65
N PHE A 51 -18.32 -3.89 -8.62
CA PHE A 51 -17.61 -2.84 -7.88
C PHE A 51 -17.08 -1.77 -8.83
N HIS A 52 -17.14 -0.52 -8.41
CA HIS A 52 -16.29 0.51 -8.98
C HIS A 52 -14.92 0.39 -8.29
N ALA A 53 -13.95 -0.19 -8.99
CA ALA A 53 -12.63 -0.48 -8.49
C ALA A 53 -11.66 0.64 -8.88
N LEU A 54 -10.96 1.22 -7.90
CA LEU A 54 -10.04 2.34 -8.10
C LEU A 54 -8.69 2.05 -7.42
N ALA A 55 -7.61 2.46 -8.06
CA ALA A 55 -6.27 2.43 -7.48
C ALA A 55 -5.56 3.75 -7.77
N PRO A 56 -5.37 4.63 -6.76
CA PRO A 56 -4.65 5.87 -6.96
C PRO A 56 -3.13 5.63 -7.01
N ASP A 57 -2.44 6.43 -7.82
CA ASP A 57 -1.03 6.73 -7.58
C ASP A 57 -0.98 7.64 -6.36
N GLN A 58 -0.58 7.14 -5.21
CA GLN A 58 -0.55 7.94 -4.00
C GLN A 58 0.43 9.12 -4.13
N ARG A 59 0.29 10.16 -3.31
CA ARG A 59 1.15 11.36 -3.30
C ARG A 59 2.63 10.98 -3.49
N GLY A 60 3.28 11.55 -4.50
CA GLY A 60 4.70 11.30 -4.79
C GLY A 60 4.97 10.22 -5.81
N TYR A 61 3.98 9.45 -6.22
CA TYR A 61 4.14 8.32 -7.15
C TYR A 61 3.66 8.65 -8.56
N ASN A 62 4.29 8.04 -9.55
CA ASN A 62 3.97 8.01 -10.97
C ASN A 62 3.41 9.35 -11.52
N LEU A 63 2.14 9.42 -11.89
CA LEU A 63 1.51 10.61 -12.49
C LEU A 63 0.90 11.58 -11.48
N SER A 64 0.83 11.22 -10.21
CA SER A 64 0.38 12.12 -9.15
C SER A 64 1.42 13.17 -8.80
N SER A 65 0.96 14.28 -8.21
CA SER A 65 1.81 15.39 -7.75
C SER A 65 2.88 14.94 -6.77
N LYS A 66 4.04 15.55 -6.86
CA LYS A 66 5.22 15.27 -6.04
C LYS A 66 5.68 16.54 -5.31
N PRO A 67 4.96 16.97 -4.26
CA PRO A 67 5.33 18.16 -3.48
C PRO A 67 6.76 18.07 -2.95
N ARG A 68 7.43 19.21 -2.81
CA ARG A 68 8.79 19.25 -2.28
C ARG A 68 8.82 19.19 -0.76
N GLY A 69 9.90 18.63 -0.22
CA GLY A 69 10.16 18.55 1.22
C GLY A 69 9.59 17.31 1.88
N ILE A 70 10.32 16.82 2.88
CA ILE A 70 10.01 15.58 3.64
C ILE A 70 8.65 15.71 4.36
N SER A 71 8.38 16.87 4.95
CA SER A 71 7.13 17.13 5.71
C SER A 71 5.85 17.05 4.87
N ALA A 72 5.97 17.07 3.53
CA ALA A 72 4.85 16.86 2.63
C ALA A 72 4.37 15.39 2.59
N TYR A 73 5.13 14.45 3.18
CA TYR A 73 4.90 13.01 3.10
C TYR A 73 4.65 12.35 4.46
N THR A 74 4.34 13.14 5.50
CA THR A 74 3.92 12.57 6.80
C THR A 74 2.64 11.75 6.63
N ILE A 75 2.46 10.76 7.49
CA ILE A 75 1.30 9.86 7.40
C ILE A 75 -0.03 10.61 7.44
N ASP A 76 -0.12 11.72 8.19
CA ASP A 76 -1.33 12.53 8.25
C ASP A 76 -1.65 13.20 6.91
N LYS A 77 -0.64 13.64 6.15
CA LYS A 77 -0.84 14.20 4.81
C LYS A 77 -1.36 13.15 3.85
N LEU A 78 -0.81 11.94 3.91
CA LEU A 78 -1.22 10.81 3.07
C LEU A 78 -2.64 10.37 3.39
N VAL A 79 -2.99 10.30 4.67
CA VAL A 79 -4.35 9.97 5.13
C VAL A 79 -5.34 11.07 4.74
N ALA A 80 -4.97 12.33 4.93
CA ALA A 80 -5.81 13.47 4.56
C ALA A 80 -6.16 13.48 3.06
N ASP A 81 -5.19 13.12 2.20
CA ASP A 81 -5.44 13.00 0.75
C ASP A 81 -6.47 11.92 0.45
N MET A 82 -6.32 10.74 1.04
CA MET A 82 -7.24 9.63 0.80
C MET A 82 -8.63 9.93 1.40
N ALA A 83 -8.70 10.52 2.58
CA ALA A 83 -9.97 10.92 3.20
C ALA A 83 -10.72 11.96 2.35
N ALA A 84 -10.01 12.98 1.86
CA ALA A 84 -10.59 14.01 1.01
C ALA A 84 -11.02 13.44 -0.35
N TRP A 85 -10.19 12.57 -0.96
CA TRP A 85 -10.52 11.93 -2.24
C TRP A 85 -11.75 11.02 -2.13
N ILE A 86 -11.85 10.21 -1.07
CA ILE A 86 -13.03 9.37 -0.81
C ILE A 86 -14.30 10.25 -0.71
N LYS A 87 -14.25 11.33 0.05
CA LYS A 87 -15.39 12.25 0.20
C LYS A 87 -15.78 12.95 -1.11
N GLN A 88 -14.82 13.16 -2.02
CA GLN A 88 -15.06 13.75 -3.33
C GLN A 88 -15.73 12.77 -4.30
N ILE A 89 -15.33 11.49 -4.27
CA ILE A 89 -15.85 10.49 -5.24
C ILE A 89 -17.15 9.85 -4.78
N THR A 90 -17.48 9.88 -3.48
CA THR A 90 -18.70 9.25 -2.96
C THR A 90 -19.12 9.79 -1.60
N THR A 91 -20.41 9.71 -1.32
CA THR A 91 -20.98 9.92 0.03
C THR A 91 -21.16 8.59 0.80
N GLN A 92 -20.90 7.44 0.16
CA GLN A 92 -21.05 6.13 0.76
C GLN A 92 -19.72 5.65 1.36
N LYS A 93 -19.81 4.73 2.32
CA LYS A 93 -18.64 4.05 2.85
C LYS A 93 -18.00 3.14 1.80
N VAL A 94 -16.68 3.19 1.67
CA VAL A 94 -15.91 2.41 0.72
C VAL A 94 -15.27 1.17 1.37
N ILE A 95 -14.89 0.21 0.54
CA ILE A 95 -14.00 -0.88 0.92
C ILE A 95 -12.58 -0.41 0.61
N LEU A 96 -11.67 -0.56 1.58
CA LEU A 96 -10.28 -0.15 1.41
C LEU A 96 -9.36 -1.35 1.50
N VAL A 97 -8.50 -1.51 0.51
CA VAL A 97 -7.45 -2.53 0.44
C VAL A 97 -6.10 -1.83 0.41
N GLY A 98 -5.19 -2.20 1.29
CA GLY A 98 -3.85 -1.59 1.33
C GLY A 98 -2.75 -2.63 1.42
N HIS A 99 -1.69 -2.44 0.64
CA HIS A 99 -0.47 -3.24 0.64
C HIS A 99 0.73 -2.39 1.04
N ASP A 100 1.64 -2.93 1.86
CA ASP A 100 2.88 -2.26 2.29
C ASP A 100 2.60 -0.83 2.79
N TRP A 101 3.25 0.23 2.30
CA TRP A 101 2.97 1.62 2.70
C TRP A 101 1.51 2.02 2.49
N GLY A 102 0.85 1.52 1.42
CA GLY A 102 -0.59 1.71 1.24
C GLY A 102 -1.41 1.05 2.35
N GLY A 103 -0.94 -0.07 2.89
CA GLY A 103 -1.49 -0.69 4.09
C GLY A 103 -1.29 0.18 5.34
N GLY A 104 -0.14 0.87 5.45
CA GLY A 104 0.12 1.85 6.52
C GLY A 104 -0.87 3.02 6.48
N VAL A 105 -1.11 3.58 5.30
CA VAL A 105 -2.13 4.63 5.10
C VAL A 105 -3.53 4.09 5.40
N ALA A 106 -3.85 2.86 4.96
CA ALA A 106 -5.15 2.24 5.18
C ALA A 106 -5.42 1.98 6.67
N TRP A 107 -4.44 1.51 7.43
CA TRP A 107 -4.54 1.39 8.89
C TRP A 107 -4.88 2.72 9.56
N MET A 108 -4.14 3.78 9.21
CA MET A 108 -4.37 5.10 9.79
C MET A 108 -5.71 5.70 9.38
N LEU A 109 -6.11 5.54 8.12
CA LEU A 109 -7.43 6.00 7.67
C LEU A 109 -8.55 5.29 8.44
N ALA A 110 -8.40 3.98 8.70
CA ALA A 110 -9.39 3.21 9.46
C ALA A 110 -9.51 3.62 10.94
N THR A 111 -8.44 4.15 11.53
CA THR A 111 -8.47 4.66 12.91
C THR A 111 -8.95 6.11 13.00
N GLN A 112 -8.59 6.95 12.02
CA GLN A 112 -8.91 8.39 12.06
C GLN A 112 -10.26 8.72 11.42
N HIS A 113 -10.67 7.93 10.41
CA HIS A 113 -11.87 8.15 9.61
C HIS A 113 -12.69 6.85 9.40
N PRO A 114 -13.06 6.13 10.49
CA PRO A 114 -13.83 4.88 10.36
C PRO A 114 -15.21 5.10 9.71
N GLU A 115 -15.72 6.33 9.74
CA GLU A 115 -16.97 6.71 9.11
C GLU A 115 -16.93 6.61 7.57
N LEU A 116 -15.75 6.68 6.96
CA LEU A 116 -15.57 6.57 5.51
C LEU A 116 -15.50 5.12 5.02
N LEU A 117 -15.25 4.17 5.93
CA LEU A 117 -14.92 2.81 5.55
C LEU A 117 -16.02 1.82 5.93
N LYS A 118 -16.37 0.94 4.99
CA LYS A 118 -17.27 -0.19 5.19
C LYS A 118 -16.50 -1.41 5.71
N LYS A 119 -15.35 -1.70 5.11
CA LYS A 119 -14.45 -2.81 5.42
C LYS A 119 -13.01 -2.44 5.10
N LEU A 120 -12.07 -3.05 5.81
CA LEU A 120 -10.63 -2.89 5.59
C LEU A 120 -10.00 -4.23 5.24
N VAL A 121 -9.12 -4.24 4.23
CA VAL A 121 -8.27 -5.39 3.90
C VAL A 121 -6.82 -4.93 3.88
N ILE A 122 -5.97 -5.64 4.60
CA ILE A 122 -4.53 -5.33 4.70
C ILE A 122 -3.71 -6.50 4.19
N LEU A 123 -2.79 -6.20 3.28
CA LEU A 123 -1.87 -7.16 2.68
C LEU A 123 -0.45 -6.86 3.14
N ASN A 124 0.19 -7.82 3.82
CA ASN A 124 1.59 -7.76 4.24
C ASN A 124 2.02 -6.41 4.82
N MET A 125 1.19 -5.83 5.67
CA MET A 125 1.54 -4.62 6.43
C MET A 125 1.04 -4.72 7.87
N PRO A 126 1.91 -4.66 8.87
CA PRO A 126 1.46 -4.69 10.25
C PRO A 126 0.83 -3.35 10.66
N HIS A 127 0.01 -3.42 11.69
CA HIS A 127 -0.47 -2.21 12.36
C HIS A 127 0.70 -1.36 12.84
N LEU A 128 0.62 -0.03 12.72
CA LEU A 128 1.77 0.86 12.95
C LEU A 128 2.32 0.79 14.39
N ALA A 129 1.46 0.49 15.38
CA ALA A 129 1.90 0.22 16.75
C ALA A 129 2.81 -1.03 16.84
N VAL A 130 2.49 -2.05 16.03
CA VAL A 130 3.25 -3.31 15.98
C VAL A 130 4.61 -3.12 15.32
N ILE A 131 4.68 -2.39 14.19
CA ILE A 131 5.98 -2.03 13.57
C ILE A 131 6.87 -1.33 14.58
N LYS A 132 6.35 -0.29 15.25
CA LYS A 132 7.09 0.50 16.24
C LYS A 132 7.64 -0.37 17.38
N LYS A 133 6.84 -1.34 17.85
CA LYS A 133 7.24 -2.31 18.88
C LYS A 133 8.33 -3.24 18.37
N HIS A 134 8.13 -3.88 17.21
CA HIS A 134 9.07 -4.88 16.67
C HIS A 134 10.40 -4.27 16.24
N LEU A 135 10.43 -3.04 15.73
CA LEU A 135 11.68 -2.33 15.43
C LEU A 135 12.52 -2.04 16.69
N LYS A 136 11.90 -1.99 17.88
CA LYS A 136 12.61 -1.76 19.16
C LYS A 136 13.03 -3.05 19.87
N SER A 137 12.31 -4.15 19.66
CA SER A 137 12.46 -5.36 20.47
C SER A 137 12.84 -6.62 19.71
N ASN A 138 12.84 -6.61 18.37
CA ASN A 138 13.08 -7.79 17.54
C ASN A 138 14.30 -7.57 16.64
N PHE A 139 15.46 -8.08 17.05
CA PHE A 139 16.73 -7.95 16.31
C PHE A 139 16.63 -8.50 14.87
N LYS A 140 15.92 -9.62 14.64
CA LYS A 140 15.73 -10.16 13.29
C LYS A 140 14.96 -9.20 12.41
N GLN A 141 13.92 -8.52 12.96
CA GLN A 141 13.17 -7.52 12.21
C GLN A 141 14.01 -6.27 11.94
N MET A 142 14.83 -5.83 12.89
CA MET A 142 15.75 -4.70 12.67
C MET A 142 16.68 -4.97 11.49
N LEU A 143 17.26 -6.18 11.41
CA LEU A 143 18.12 -6.56 10.28
C LEU A 143 17.36 -6.60 8.95
N LYS A 144 16.12 -7.09 8.93
CA LYS A 144 15.27 -7.07 7.73
C LYS A 144 14.91 -5.65 7.29
N SER A 145 14.82 -4.71 8.24
CA SER A 145 14.43 -3.30 8.00
C SER A 145 15.63 -2.38 7.76
N TRP A 146 16.82 -2.89 7.45
CA TRP A 146 18.04 -2.11 7.21
C TRP A 146 17.83 -1.00 6.17
N TYR A 147 17.00 -1.26 5.15
CA TYR A 147 16.70 -0.30 4.09
C TYR A 147 15.97 0.94 4.59
N VAL A 148 15.21 0.85 5.69
CA VAL A 148 14.56 2.00 6.33
C VAL A 148 15.61 2.98 6.84
N ALA A 149 16.70 2.47 7.49
CA ALA A 149 17.83 3.29 7.92
C ALA A 149 18.62 3.83 6.72
N PHE A 150 18.81 3.02 5.68
CA PHE A 150 19.47 3.45 4.44
C PHE A 150 18.76 4.63 3.79
N PHE A 151 17.41 4.59 3.71
CA PHE A 151 16.60 5.67 3.14
C PHE A 151 16.59 6.96 3.98
N GLN A 152 17.14 6.96 5.21
CA GLN A 152 17.32 8.20 5.98
C GLN A 152 18.56 9.01 5.52
N LEU A 153 19.48 8.40 4.77
CA LEU A 153 20.67 9.09 4.30
C LEU A 153 20.33 10.13 3.23
N PRO A 154 20.96 11.31 3.23
CA PRO A 154 20.73 12.30 2.19
C PRO A 154 21.42 11.87 0.87
N PHE A 155 20.74 12.07 -0.26
CA PHE A 155 21.22 11.89 -1.65
C PHE A 155 21.65 10.46 -2.03
N LEU A 156 22.23 9.70 -1.12
CA LEU A 156 22.77 8.38 -1.39
C LEU A 156 21.71 7.36 -1.85
N PRO A 157 20.52 7.31 -1.23
CA PRO A 157 19.45 6.41 -1.70
C PRO A 157 18.97 6.70 -3.11
N GLU A 158 18.82 7.96 -3.49
CA GLU A 158 18.42 8.34 -4.85
C GLU A 158 19.46 7.93 -5.87
N ILE A 159 20.76 8.12 -5.58
CA ILE A 159 21.87 7.71 -6.44
C ILE A 159 21.85 6.18 -6.60
N ALA A 160 21.77 5.45 -5.49
CA ALA A 160 21.73 3.99 -5.51
C ALA A 160 20.50 3.44 -6.27
N CYS A 161 19.32 4.04 -6.07
CA CYS A 161 18.11 3.65 -6.78
C CYS A 161 18.18 3.91 -8.29
N ARG A 162 18.83 5.00 -8.73
CA ARG A 162 19.02 5.34 -10.16
C ARG A 162 20.11 4.52 -10.84
N PHE A 163 21.08 4.05 -10.07
CA PHE A 163 22.26 3.35 -10.60
C PHE A 163 21.86 2.14 -11.44
N GLN A 164 22.57 1.92 -12.55
CA GLN A 164 22.35 0.81 -13.49
C GLN A 164 20.86 0.64 -13.88
N ASN A 165 20.23 1.72 -14.30
CA ASN A 165 18.84 1.70 -14.77
C ASN A 165 17.86 1.11 -13.74
N TYR A 166 17.91 1.64 -12.52
CA TYR A 166 17.04 1.24 -11.39
C TYR A 166 17.22 -0.22 -10.94
N ARG A 167 18.45 -0.75 -11.09
CA ARG A 167 18.74 -2.14 -10.74
C ARG A 167 18.42 -2.47 -9.28
N PHE A 168 18.65 -1.53 -8.36
CA PHE A 168 18.34 -1.72 -6.95
C PHE A 168 16.83 -1.97 -6.74
N LEU A 169 15.96 -1.11 -7.27
CA LEU A 169 14.51 -1.25 -7.15
C LEU A 169 13.97 -2.47 -7.91
N SER A 170 14.40 -2.69 -9.14
CA SER A 170 13.96 -3.87 -9.91
C SER A 170 14.41 -5.18 -9.26
N SER A 171 15.64 -5.21 -8.70
CA SER A 171 16.13 -6.38 -7.95
C SER A 171 15.36 -6.60 -6.65
N SER A 172 14.90 -5.54 -5.97
CA SER A 172 14.07 -5.70 -4.76
C SER A 172 12.75 -6.38 -5.08
N LEU A 173 12.09 -6.02 -6.18
CA LEU A 173 10.88 -6.71 -6.64
C LEU A 173 11.16 -8.18 -6.97
N VAL A 174 12.10 -8.42 -7.91
CA VAL A 174 12.33 -9.76 -8.48
C VAL A 174 12.91 -10.75 -7.47
N ARG A 175 13.85 -10.33 -6.61
CA ARG A 175 14.54 -11.23 -5.67
C ARG A 175 13.76 -11.55 -4.41
N THR A 176 12.81 -10.70 -4.03
CA THR A 176 11.97 -10.93 -2.85
C THR A 176 10.62 -11.56 -3.19
N ALA A 177 10.31 -11.69 -4.47
CA ALA A 177 9.15 -12.41 -4.99
C ALA A 177 9.48 -13.89 -5.30
N ASN A 178 8.43 -14.69 -5.45
CA ASN A 178 8.54 -16.02 -6.03
C ASN A 178 9.06 -15.94 -7.49
N LYS A 179 9.68 -17.02 -7.97
CA LYS A 179 10.19 -17.07 -9.35
C LYS A 179 9.07 -16.77 -10.36
N ASN A 180 9.40 -16.01 -11.40
CA ASN A 180 8.50 -15.67 -12.51
C ASN A 180 7.29 -14.79 -12.13
N THR A 181 7.29 -14.16 -10.96
CA THR A 181 6.23 -13.24 -10.54
C THR A 181 6.20 -11.98 -11.41
N PHE A 182 7.37 -11.42 -11.68
CA PHE A 182 7.53 -10.22 -12.49
C PHE A 182 8.21 -10.54 -13.83
N THR A 183 7.58 -10.14 -14.92
CA THR A 183 8.17 -10.19 -16.27
C THR A 183 9.05 -8.95 -16.51
N ASN A 184 9.96 -9.03 -17.48
CA ASN A 184 10.76 -7.86 -17.88
C ASN A 184 9.89 -6.69 -18.36
N ALA A 185 8.78 -6.98 -19.03
CA ALA A 185 7.84 -5.96 -19.49
C ALA A 185 7.18 -5.22 -18.31
N GLU A 186 6.76 -5.93 -17.27
CA GLU A 186 6.21 -5.32 -16.04
C GLU A 186 7.28 -4.48 -15.32
N ILE A 187 8.50 -4.97 -15.20
CA ILE A 187 9.61 -4.19 -14.62
C ILE A 187 9.87 -2.90 -15.42
N ASP A 188 9.77 -2.94 -16.74
CA ASP A 188 9.94 -1.73 -17.56
C ASP A 188 8.79 -0.72 -17.37
N ILE A 189 7.57 -1.20 -17.06
CA ILE A 189 6.45 -0.32 -16.66
C ILE A 189 6.79 0.39 -15.35
N TYR A 190 7.28 -0.33 -14.33
CA TYR A 190 7.72 0.26 -13.07
C TYR A 190 8.85 1.28 -13.26
N LYS A 191 9.85 0.97 -14.08
CA LYS A 191 10.94 1.91 -14.40
C LYS A 191 10.46 3.20 -15.04
N LYS A 192 9.41 3.16 -15.89
CA LYS A 192 8.80 4.38 -16.46
C LYS A 192 8.22 5.28 -15.37
N ALA A 193 7.54 4.70 -14.39
CA ALA A 193 7.01 5.43 -13.23
C ALA A 193 8.14 6.02 -12.37
N TRP A 194 9.21 5.27 -12.11
CA TRP A 194 10.37 5.75 -11.32
C TRP A 194 11.18 6.84 -12.02
N ARG A 195 11.12 6.91 -13.36
CA ARG A 195 11.77 7.97 -14.17
C ARG A 195 11.01 9.29 -14.15
N GLN A 196 9.79 9.32 -13.67
CA GLN A 196 9.05 10.59 -13.56
C GLN A 196 9.86 11.62 -12.77
N PRO A 197 9.79 12.90 -13.14
CA PRO A 197 10.52 13.95 -12.43
C PRO A 197 10.22 13.90 -10.93
N TYR A 198 11.27 13.91 -10.11
CA TYR A 198 11.20 13.91 -8.64
C TYR A 198 10.58 12.63 -7.99
N ALA A 199 10.24 11.60 -8.77
CA ALA A 199 9.56 10.40 -8.25
C ALA A 199 10.38 9.68 -7.17
N LEU A 200 11.67 9.41 -7.40
CA LEU A 200 12.51 8.71 -6.41
C LEU A 200 12.61 9.46 -5.09
N THR A 201 12.89 10.76 -5.15
CA THR A 201 12.97 11.59 -3.94
C THR A 201 11.63 11.60 -3.19
N ALA A 202 10.52 11.74 -3.92
CA ALA A 202 9.19 11.71 -3.33
C ALA A 202 8.86 10.36 -2.65
N MET A 203 9.20 9.25 -3.29
CA MET A 203 9.02 7.90 -2.75
C MET A 203 9.89 7.67 -1.50
N ILE A 204 11.16 8.12 -1.53
CA ILE A 204 12.09 8.03 -0.39
C ILE A 204 11.62 8.92 0.76
N ASN A 205 11.03 10.08 0.48
CA ASN A 205 10.49 10.97 1.50
C ASN A 205 9.41 10.31 2.38
N TRP A 206 8.69 9.26 1.92
CA TRP A 206 7.77 8.50 2.76
C TRP A 206 8.51 7.84 3.93
N TYR A 207 9.70 7.27 3.67
CA TYR A 207 10.54 6.67 4.70
C TYR A 207 11.17 7.72 5.62
N GLN A 208 11.60 8.86 5.05
CA GLN A 208 12.19 9.95 5.84
C GLN A 208 11.13 10.62 6.73
N ALA A 209 9.92 10.83 6.22
CA ALA A 209 8.81 11.41 6.98
C ALA A 209 8.33 10.50 8.12
N TYR A 210 8.54 9.17 8.04
CA TYR A 210 8.19 8.23 9.11
C TYR A 210 8.85 8.58 10.45
N LEU A 211 10.06 9.14 10.43
CA LEU A 211 10.73 9.60 11.65
C LEU A 211 10.05 10.83 12.28
N LEU A 212 9.41 11.68 11.47
CA LEU A 212 8.62 12.82 11.96
C LEU A 212 7.36 12.34 12.72
N ASP A 213 6.88 11.15 12.40
CA ASP A 213 5.71 10.51 13.01
C ASP A 213 6.07 9.62 14.23
N ALA A 214 7.34 9.60 14.66
CA ALA A 214 7.85 8.67 15.68
C ALA A 214 7.16 8.76 17.06
N THR A 215 6.60 9.91 17.41
CA THR A 215 5.90 10.15 18.69
C THR A 215 4.42 9.76 18.64
N LYS A 216 3.85 9.45 17.46
CA LYS A 216 2.43 9.15 17.33
C LYS A 216 2.00 7.92 18.11
N THR A 217 0.81 7.98 18.68
CA THR A 217 0.07 6.85 19.23
C THR A 217 -0.92 6.35 18.19
N TYR A 218 -1.23 5.07 18.26
CA TYR A 218 -2.10 4.41 17.29
C TYR A 218 -3.23 3.71 18.01
N SER A 219 -4.48 3.99 17.62
CA SER A 219 -5.68 3.41 18.18
C SER A 219 -6.06 2.10 17.48
N ASP A 220 -6.89 1.30 18.14
CA ASP A 220 -7.43 0.09 17.55
C ASP A 220 -8.46 0.38 16.45
N VAL A 221 -8.56 -0.54 15.50
CA VAL A 221 -9.51 -0.47 14.38
C VAL A 221 -10.82 -1.13 14.75
N THR A 222 -11.92 -0.39 14.61
CA THR A 222 -13.25 -0.83 15.00
C THR A 222 -14.11 -1.42 13.88
N ILE A 223 -13.71 -1.19 12.62
CA ILE A 223 -14.42 -1.70 11.45
C ILE A 223 -14.01 -3.14 11.12
N PRO A 224 -14.86 -3.92 10.41
CA PRO A 224 -14.51 -5.27 9.98
C PRO A 224 -13.21 -5.26 9.14
N THR A 225 -12.22 -6.04 9.60
CA THR A 225 -10.86 -6.03 9.05
C THR A 225 -10.39 -7.43 8.70
N LEU A 226 -9.86 -7.60 7.47
CA LEU A 226 -9.19 -8.81 7.03
C LEU A 226 -7.70 -8.52 6.82
N ILE A 227 -6.86 -9.29 7.50
CA ILE A 227 -5.40 -9.28 7.28
C ILE A 227 -5.06 -10.53 6.46
N ILE A 228 -4.41 -10.35 5.30
CA ILE A 228 -3.89 -11.45 4.49
C ILE A 228 -2.37 -11.31 4.45
N TRP A 229 -1.67 -12.42 4.73
CA TRP A 229 -0.22 -12.36 4.89
C TRP A 229 0.49 -13.53 4.19
N GLY A 230 1.41 -13.21 3.29
CA GLY A 230 2.32 -14.18 2.69
C GLY A 230 3.42 -14.56 3.68
N LYS A 231 3.48 -15.84 4.09
CA LYS A 231 4.42 -16.29 5.14
C LYS A 231 5.89 -16.22 4.74
N LYS A 232 6.17 -16.21 3.43
CA LYS A 232 7.55 -16.11 2.88
C LYS A 232 8.04 -14.67 2.74
N ASP A 233 7.35 -13.69 3.33
CA ASP A 233 7.79 -12.29 3.30
C ASP A 233 9.21 -12.14 3.85
N ALA A 234 10.11 -11.67 2.99
CA ALA A 234 11.51 -11.46 3.34
C ALA A 234 11.74 -10.18 4.14
N THR A 235 10.81 -9.22 4.07
CA THR A 235 10.93 -7.88 4.67
C THR A 235 10.21 -7.76 6.00
N LEU A 236 9.00 -8.28 6.09
CA LEU A 236 8.14 -8.16 7.26
C LEU A 236 7.84 -9.56 7.84
N SER A 237 8.08 -9.73 9.13
CA SER A 237 7.86 -11.01 9.80
C SER A 237 6.37 -11.35 9.91
N ALA A 238 5.99 -12.58 9.55
CA ALA A 238 4.62 -13.08 9.68
C ALA A 238 4.07 -13.04 11.15
N ALA A 239 4.95 -13.01 12.14
CA ALA A 239 4.56 -12.83 13.56
C ALA A 239 3.84 -11.49 13.79
N MET A 240 4.20 -10.45 13.02
CA MET A 240 3.56 -9.14 13.12
C MET A 240 2.08 -9.17 12.70
N ALA A 241 1.68 -10.07 11.80
CA ALA A 241 0.28 -10.23 11.40
C ALA A 241 -0.61 -10.61 12.60
N LYS A 242 -0.15 -11.59 13.40
CA LYS A 242 -0.85 -12.03 14.62
C LYS A 242 -0.91 -10.91 15.67
N ASP A 243 0.16 -10.15 15.82
CA ASP A 243 0.17 -9.02 16.76
C ASP A 243 -0.74 -7.88 16.25
N SER A 244 -0.79 -7.64 14.95
CA SER A 244 -1.68 -6.64 14.35
C SER A 244 -3.17 -7.00 14.51
N LEU A 245 -3.51 -8.29 14.48
CA LEU A 245 -4.88 -8.74 14.71
C LEU A 245 -5.43 -8.30 16.08
N LYS A 246 -4.56 -8.16 17.10
CA LYS A 246 -4.94 -7.69 18.44
C LYS A 246 -5.42 -6.23 18.46
N HIS A 247 -5.09 -5.47 17.42
CA HIS A 247 -5.53 -4.09 17.21
C HIS A 247 -6.82 -3.98 16.36
N CYS A 248 -7.54 -5.09 16.15
CA CYS A 248 -8.79 -5.12 15.40
C CYS A 248 -9.91 -5.67 16.29
N THR A 249 -10.96 -4.90 16.53
CA THR A 249 -12.10 -5.40 17.31
C THR A 249 -12.90 -6.45 16.55
N GLN A 250 -12.90 -6.41 15.22
CA GLN A 250 -13.57 -7.33 14.31
C GLN A 250 -12.58 -7.81 13.23
N GLY A 251 -11.48 -8.45 13.67
CA GLY A 251 -10.39 -8.87 12.81
C GLY A 251 -10.45 -10.34 12.39
N LYS A 252 -10.03 -10.62 11.14
CA LYS A 252 -9.75 -11.96 10.62
C LYS A 252 -8.35 -11.99 10.03
N LEU A 253 -7.60 -13.06 10.26
CA LEU A 253 -6.25 -13.24 9.71
C LEU A 253 -6.20 -14.50 8.87
N ILE A 254 -5.68 -14.36 7.65
CA ILE A 254 -5.43 -15.47 6.73
C ILE A 254 -3.95 -15.43 6.33
N TYR A 255 -3.29 -16.57 6.44
CA TYR A 255 -1.94 -16.76 5.92
C TYR A 255 -1.98 -17.48 4.58
N ILE A 256 -1.11 -17.05 3.65
CA ILE A 256 -0.82 -17.78 2.40
C ILE A 256 0.61 -18.31 2.54
N ASP A 257 0.73 -19.64 2.70
CA ASP A 257 1.98 -20.30 3.12
C ASP A 257 3.12 -20.14 2.09
N ASP A 258 2.79 -20.12 0.81
CA ASP A 258 3.73 -20.09 -0.30
C ASP A 258 3.85 -18.71 -0.97
N ALA A 259 3.17 -17.67 -0.46
CA ALA A 259 3.29 -16.31 -0.93
C ALA A 259 4.34 -15.50 -0.15
N THR A 260 4.96 -14.56 -0.86
CA THR A 260 5.92 -13.60 -0.32
C THR A 260 5.24 -12.26 0.03
N HIS A 261 6.01 -11.18 0.06
CA HIS A 261 5.50 -9.80 0.19
C HIS A 261 4.56 -9.42 -0.97
N TRP A 262 4.77 -9.97 -2.14
CA TRP A 262 4.11 -9.62 -3.40
C TRP A 262 2.90 -10.52 -3.73
N LEU A 263 2.15 -10.92 -2.69
CA LEU A 263 1.05 -11.88 -2.81
C LEU A 263 -0.03 -11.49 -3.85
N HIS A 264 -0.25 -10.21 -4.09
CA HIS A 264 -1.23 -9.71 -5.07
C HIS A 264 -0.80 -9.93 -6.53
N HIS A 265 0.52 -10.07 -6.76
CA HIS A 265 1.08 -10.50 -8.04
C HIS A 265 1.21 -12.02 -8.15
N GLU A 266 1.58 -12.67 -7.06
CA GLU A 266 1.90 -14.10 -7.02
C GLU A 266 0.66 -15.01 -7.05
N LYS A 267 -0.39 -14.59 -6.37
CA LYS A 267 -1.62 -15.36 -6.14
C LYS A 267 -2.88 -14.51 -6.41
N PRO A 268 -2.96 -13.84 -7.59
CA PRO A 268 -4.04 -12.87 -7.82
C PRO A 268 -5.43 -13.49 -7.71
N ASP A 269 -5.66 -14.68 -8.27
CA ASP A 269 -6.98 -15.32 -8.28
C ASP A 269 -7.41 -15.71 -6.86
N MET A 270 -6.52 -16.36 -6.10
CA MET A 270 -6.78 -16.71 -4.70
C MET A 270 -7.03 -15.46 -3.86
N LEU A 271 -6.19 -14.44 -4.00
CA LEU A 271 -6.32 -13.20 -3.25
C LEU A 271 -7.65 -12.49 -3.56
N ASN A 272 -7.99 -12.41 -4.84
CA ASN A 272 -9.23 -11.79 -5.29
C ASN A 272 -10.46 -12.47 -4.69
N GLU A 273 -10.50 -13.81 -4.68
CA GLU A 273 -11.60 -14.56 -4.09
C GLU A 273 -11.65 -14.39 -2.55
N LEU A 274 -10.50 -14.41 -1.85
CA LEU A 274 -10.45 -14.14 -0.41
C LEU A 274 -11.01 -12.76 -0.06
N ILE A 275 -10.63 -11.75 -0.82
CA ILE A 275 -11.14 -10.38 -0.64
C ILE A 275 -12.63 -10.35 -0.97
N LEU A 276 -13.06 -10.92 -2.10
CA LEU A 276 -14.46 -10.92 -2.54
C LEU A 276 -15.37 -11.58 -1.48
N ASN A 277 -14.99 -12.75 -0.99
CA ASN A 277 -15.76 -13.47 0.04
C ASN A 277 -15.90 -12.63 1.32
N PHE A 278 -14.80 -11.99 1.75
CA PHE A 278 -14.86 -11.12 2.91
C PHE A 278 -15.76 -9.91 2.69
N VAL A 279 -15.64 -9.22 1.55
CA VAL A 279 -16.40 -7.97 1.31
C VAL A 279 -17.87 -8.22 1.05
N THR A 280 -18.23 -9.38 0.48
CA THR A 280 -19.64 -9.75 0.25
C THR A 280 -20.29 -10.49 1.43
N GLY A 281 -19.51 -10.90 2.44
CA GLY A 281 -20.00 -11.68 3.59
C GLY A 281 -20.29 -13.14 3.27
N LYS A 282 -19.73 -13.67 2.19
CA LYS A 282 -19.78 -15.10 1.87
C LYS A 282 -18.70 -15.82 2.68
N HIS A 283 -19.09 -16.86 3.42
CA HIS A 283 -18.20 -17.70 4.24
C HIS A 283 -17.67 -18.87 3.46
#